data_852ffb784ff8f16d46062cb526427448
#
_entry.id   852ffb784ff8f16d46062cb526427448
#
_cell.length_a   1.000
_cell.length_b   1.000
_cell.length_c   1.000
_cell.angle_alpha   90.00
_cell.angle_beta   90.00
_cell.angle_gamma   90.00
#
_symmetry.space_group_name_H-M   'P 1'
#
loop_
_entity.id
_entity.type
_entity.pdbx_description
1 polymer ?
#
loop_
_entity_poly.entity_id
_entity_poly.type
_entity_poly.pdbx_seq_one_letter_code
_entity_poly.pdbx_strand_id
1 'polypeptide(L)'
;GKTTALNYLIEEAMDEGVMLGITSTGRDGETEDLVTGTEKPRVYLDEDTLVAVPSFLYDMSDAGLEVVKETKYSTAIGTLLICRVKSAGYVQVAGPVINAEQKLLCQDMLNEGCDMVLIDGAIDRKTIASPDTSDAIILATGAVISRKMNKVVEETAHVVNLYSIDELEDGIYRDAIESYKHEDKIMTISKSGEVKKLDLLTGLGAARHIDEAIEEDTEFVFI
;
A
#
# COMPACT_ATOMS: atom_id res chain seq x y z
N GLY A 1 9.51 7.06 -12.86
CA GLY A 1 8.61 7.10 -11.72
C GLY A 1 8.05 5.73 -11.36
N LYS A 2 6.93 5.67 -10.60
CA LYS A 2 6.31 4.40 -10.17
C LYS A 2 6.05 3.44 -11.33
N THR A 3 5.39 3.89 -12.38
CA THR A 3 5.07 3.08 -13.57
C THR A 3 6.33 2.51 -14.24
N THR A 4 7.41 3.27 -14.29
CA THR A 4 8.70 2.79 -14.83
C THR A 4 9.28 1.67 -13.98
N ALA A 5 9.21 1.81 -12.64
CA ALA A 5 9.66 0.76 -11.72
C ALA A 5 8.78 -0.49 -11.83
N LEU A 6 7.45 -0.32 -11.92
CA LEU A 6 6.50 -1.42 -12.09
C LEU A 6 6.78 -2.19 -13.38
N ASN A 7 6.91 -1.49 -14.52
CA ASN A 7 7.18 -2.16 -15.80
C ASN A 7 8.52 -2.90 -15.79
N TYR A 8 9.55 -2.33 -15.18
CA TYR A 8 10.83 -3.00 -15.02
C TYR A 8 10.72 -4.29 -14.18
N LEU A 9 9.96 -4.23 -13.08
CA LEU A 9 9.73 -5.42 -12.25
C LEU A 9 8.94 -6.51 -12.98
N ILE A 10 7.96 -6.10 -13.79
CA ILE A 10 7.19 -7.05 -14.60
C ILE A 10 8.13 -7.74 -15.60
N GLU A 11 8.96 -7.00 -16.31
CA GLU A 11 9.93 -7.52 -17.27
C GLU A 11 10.92 -8.48 -16.61
N GLU A 12 11.56 -8.09 -15.50
CA GLU A 12 12.50 -8.93 -14.75
C GLU A 12 11.85 -10.22 -14.22
N ALA A 13 10.64 -10.12 -13.65
CA ALA A 13 9.94 -11.28 -13.12
C ALA A 13 9.58 -12.29 -14.22
N MET A 14 9.22 -11.80 -15.40
CA MET A 14 8.93 -12.64 -16.55
C MET A 14 10.19 -13.33 -17.09
N ASP A 15 11.31 -12.61 -17.17
CA ASP A 15 12.60 -13.17 -17.60
C ASP A 15 13.06 -14.29 -16.64
N GLU A 16 12.74 -14.18 -15.35
CA GLU A 16 13.00 -15.20 -14.33
C GLU A 16 11.92 -16.31 -14.28
N GLY A 17 10.87 -16.21 -15.08
CA GLY A 17 9.79 -17.20 -15.13
C GLY A 17 8.83 -17.17 -13.94
N VAL A 18 8.72 -16.02 -13.26
CA VAL A 18 7.83 -15.83 -12.13
C VAL A 18 6.41 -15.52 -12.62
N MET A 19 5.43 -16.30 -12.17
CA MET A 19 4.01 -16.08 -12.47
C MET A 19 3.48 -14.89 -11.68
N LEU A 20 3.19 -13.79 -12.36
CA LEU A 20 2.75 -12.55 -11.73
C LEU A 20 1.24 -12.43 -11.58
N GLY A 21 0.83 -11.85 -10.45
CA GLY A 21 -0.47 -11.22 -10.25
C GLY A 21 -0.31 -9.70 -10.18
N ILE A 22 -1.13 -8.94 -10.89
CA ILE A 22 -1.07 -7.47 -10.93
C ILE A 22 -2.40 -6.89 -10.45
N THR A 23 -2.32 -6.02 -9.46
CA THR A 23 -3.47 -5.23 -8.96
C THR A 23 -3.04 -3.81 -8.62
N SER A 24 -3.98 -2.95 -8.33
CA SER A 24 -3.69 -1.59 -7.88
C SER A 24 -4.45 -1.23 -6.60
N THR A 25 -4.18 -0.05 -6.05
CA THR A 25 -4.86 0.43 -4.85
C THR A 25 -6.06 1.28 -5.22
N GLY A 26 -7.21 0.69 -5.37
CA GLY A 26 -8.58 1.23 -5.34
C GLY A 26 -8.96 2.57 -5.99
N ARG A 27 -8.00 3.35 -6.48
CA ARG A 27 -8.28 4.70 -6.98
C ARG A 27 -8.67 4.77 -8.45
N ASP A 28 -8.56 3.66 -9.14
CA ASP A 28 -8.77 3.60 -10.59
C ASP A 28 -10.24 3.54 -11.00
N GLY A 29 -11.15 3.74 -10.06
CA GLY A 29 -12.58 3.82 -10.27
C GLY A 29 -13.23 5.16 -9.91
N GLU A 30 -12.45 6.16 -9.47
CA GLU A 30 -13.03 7.47 -9.16
C GLU A 30 -13.42 8.21 -10.45
N THR A 31 -14.67 8.65 -10.48
CA THR A 31 -15.30 9.38 -11.60
C THR A 31 -14.57 10.67 -12.00
N GLU A 32 -13.71 11.21 -11.15
CA GLU A 32 -12.95 12.43 -11.46
C GLU A 32 -11.94 12.24 -12.59
N ASP A 33 -11.33 11.06 -12.75
CA ASP A 33 -10.42 10.81 -13.86
C ASP A 33 -11.16 10.63 -15.20
N LEU A 34 -12.40 10.18 -15.15
CA LEU A 34 -13.30 10.18 -16.32
C LEU A 34 -13.72 11.59 -16.75
N VAL A 35 -13.70 12.55 -15.82
CA VAL A 35 -14.08 13.95 -16.06
C VAL A 35 -12.87 14.75 -16.60
N THR A 36 -11.65 14.43 -16.22
CA THR A 36 -10.44 15.15 -16.67
C THR A 36 -9.90 14.67 -18.02
N GLY A 37 -10.39 13.55 -18.55
CA GLY A 37 -9.97 13.01 -19.84
C GLY A 37 -8.48 12.59 -19.88
N THR A 38 -7.81 12.50 -18.74
CA THR A 38 -6.46 11.97 -18.66
C THR A 38 -6.55 10.45 -18.75
N GLU A 39 -6.00 9.89 -19.82
CA GLU A 39 -5.86 8.44 -19.96
C GLU A 39 -5.13 7.88 -18.74
N LYS A 40 -5.76 6.89 -18.08
CA LYS A 40 -5.12 6.18 -16.99
C LYS A 40 -3.89 5.43 -17.51
N PRO A 41 -2.82 5.32 -16.72
CA PRO A 41 -1.68 4.53 -17.12
C PRO A 41 -2.13 3.07 -17.32
N ARG A 42 -2.08 2.62 -18.56
CA ARG A 42 -2.28 1.22 -18.92
C ARG A 42 -0.98 0.48 -18.65
N VAL A 43 -1.08 -0.71 -18.13
CA VAL A 43 0.07 -1.61 -17.92
C VAL A 43 0.08 -2.60 -19.09
N TYR A 44 1.24 -2.77 -19.71
CA TYR A 44 1.42 -3.83 -20.71
C TYR A 44 1.67 -5.14 -19.97
N LEU A 45 0.89 -6.15 -20.27
CA LEU A 45 0.97 -7.47 -19.63
C LEU A 45 1.11 -8.54 -20.70
N ASP A 46 1.97 -9.50 -20.43
CA ASP A 46 2.18 -10.66 -21.27
C ASP A 46 1.31 -11.84 -20.86
N GLU A 47 1.30 -12.88 -21.72
CA GLU A 47 0.53 -14.09 -21.51
C GLU A 47 0.80 -14.72 -20.14
N ASP A 48 -0.20 -15.39 -19.60
CA ASP A 48 -0.24 -16.06 -18.30
C ASP A 48 -0.22 -15.14 -17.06
N THR A 49 0.02 -13.84 -17.18
CA THR A 49 -0.10 -12.90 -16.06
C THR A 49 -1.55 -12.88 -15.53
N LEU A 50 -1.72 -12.95 -14.19
CA LEU A 50 -3.00 -12.68 -13.54
C LEU A 50 -3.17 -11.18 -13.31
N VAL A 51 -4.36 -10.65 -13.55
CA VAL A 51 -4.66 -9.22 -13.39
C VAL A 51 -6.03 -8.99 -12.79
N ALA A 52 -6.13 -8.03 -11.88
CA ALA A 52 -7.43 -7.58 -11.36
C ALA A 52 -7.99 -6.46 -12.24
N VAL A 53 -9.16 -6.70 -12.81
CA VAL A 53 -9.84 -5.78 -13.75
C VAL A 53 -11.28 -5.56 -13.29
N PRO A 54 -11.78 -4.32 -13.25
CA PRO A 54 -13.21 -4.08 -13.05
C PRO A 54 -14.04 -4.65 -14.21
N SER A 55 -15.18 -5.22 -13.91
CA SER A 55 -16.04 -5.86 -14.91
C SER A 55 -16.41 -4.93 -16.07
N PHE A 56 -16.58 -3.62 -15.81
CA PHE A 56 -16.86 -2.63 -16.84
C PHE A 56 -15.69 -2.43 -17.83
N LEU A 57 -14.44 -2.64 -17.40
CA LEU A 57 -13.25 -2.45 -18.24
C LEU A 57 -12.76 -3.73 -18.91
N TYR A 58 -13.39 -4.86 -18.63
CA TYR A 58 -13.01 -6.17 -19.19
C TYR A 58 -12.98 -6.16 -20.71
N ASP A 59 -14.08 -5.76 -21.32
CA ASP A 59 -14.23 -5.72 -22.80
C ASP A 59 -13.45 -4.55 -23.45
N MET A 60 -12.90 -3.64 -22.66
CA MET A 60 -12.14 -2.47 -23.14
C MET A 60 -10.62 -2.69 -23.09
N SER A 61 -10.17 -3.85 -22.65
CA SER A 61 -8.75 -4.20 -22.60
C SER A 61 -8.23 -4.51 -24.00
N ASP A 62 -7.01 -4.06 -24.31
CA ASP A 62 -6.33 -4.43 -25.57
C ASP A 62 -5.80 -5.86 -25.50
N ALA A 63 -5.45 -6.33 -24.30
CA ALA A 63 -5.07 -7.72 -24.05
C ALA A 63 -6.27 -8.66 -24.14
N GLY A 64 -6.05 -9.86 -24.64
CA GLY A 64 -7.05 -10.94 -24.54
C GLY A 64 -7.11 -11.47 -23.11
N LEU A 65 -8.25 -11.32 -22.46
CA LEU A 65 -8.45 -11.72 -21.07
C LEU A 65 -9.40 -12.92 -20.95
N GLU A 66 -9.09 -13.82 -20.03
CA GLU A 66 -9.95 -14.92 -19.62
C GLU A 66 -10.27 -14.75 -18.12
N VAL A 67 -11.56 -14.73 -17.77
CA VAL A 67 -11.98 -14.65 -16.36
C VAL A 67 -11.67 -15.96 -15.66
N VAL A 68 -10.80 -15.91 -14.66
CA VAL A 68 -10.44 -17.04 -13.81
C VAL A 68 -11.35 -17.07 -12.59
N LYS A 69 -11.66 -15.89 -12.01
CA LYS A 69 -12.49 -15.78 -10.83
C LYS A 69 -13.28 -14.48 -10.80
N GLU A 70 -14.58 -14.58 -10.59
CA GLU A 70 -15.39 -13.44 -10.18
C GLU A 70 -15.25 -13.23 -8.68
N THR A 71 -14.87 -12.03 -8.26
CA THR A 71 -14.69 -11.72 -6.83
C THR A 71 -15.96 -11.08 -6.24
N LYS A 72 -15.97 -10.92 -4.93
CA LYS A 72 -17.00 -10.15 -4.22
C LYS A 72 -16.61 -8.68 -3.98
N TYR A 73 -15.40 -8.29 -4.41
CA TYR A 73 -14.87 -6.95 -4.18
C TYR A 73 -15.40 -6.00 -5.24
N SER A 74 -15.87 -4.84 -4.80
CA SER A 74 -16.49 -3.85 -5.68
C SER A 74 -15.66 -2.58 -5.77
N THR A 75 -15.66 -1.99 -6.95
CA THR A 75 -15.12 -0.66 -7.22
C THR A 75 -16.24 0.26 -7.70
N ALA A 76 -15.96 1.55 -7.88
CA ALA A 76 -16.92 2.51 -8.44
C ALA A 76 -17.37 2.13 -9.88
N ILE A 77 -16.59 1.32 -10.61
CA ILE A 77 -16.83 0.92 -12.00
C ILE A 77 -17.06 -0.59 -12.15
N GLY A 78 -17.58 -1.22 -11.13
CA GLY A 78 -18.03 -2.61 -11.17
C GLY A 78 -17.27 -3.55 -10.22
N THR A 79 -17.68 -4.81 -10.24
CA THR A 79 -17.04 -5.86 -9.45
C THR A 79 -15.67 -6.20 -10.05
N LEU A 80 -14.69 -6.51 -9.19
CA LEU A 80 -13.38 -6.94 -9.64
C LEU A 80 -13.41 -8.39 -10.14
N LEU A 81 -12.82 -8.60 -11.29
CA LEU A 81 -12.55 -9.90 -11.88
C LEU A 81 -11.06 -10.20 -11.77
N ILE A 82 -10.70 -11.42 -11.41
CA ILE A 82 -9.34 -11.92 -11.61
C ILE A 82 -9.32 -12.57 -13.00
N CYS A 83 -8.50 -12.01 -13.87
CA CYS A 83 -8.37 -12.48 -15.24
C CYS A 83 -6.95 -13.00 -15.50
N ARG A 84 -6.84 -13.98 -16.38
CA ARG A 84 -5.57 -14.43 -16.95
C ARG A 84 -5.41 -13.81 -18.34
N VAL A 85 -4.24 -13.27 -18.64
CA VAL A 85 -3.90 -12.74 -19.95
C VAL A 85 -3.66 -13.92 -20.89
N LYS A 86 -4.41 -13.99 -21.99
CA LYS A 86 -4.31 -15.02 -23.04
C LYS A 86 -3.61 -14.53 -24.29
N SER A 87 -3.58 -13.23 -24.50
CA SER A 87 -2.73 -12.57 -25.50
C SER A 87 -2.27 -11.23 -24.94
N ALA A 88 -0.98 -10.96 -25.11
CA ALA A 88 -0.33 -9.77 -24.58
C ALA A 88 -0.97 -8.47 -25.05
N GLY A 89 -1.01 -7.46 -24.18
CA GLY A 89 -1.59 -6.16 -24.51
C GLY A 89 -1.71 -5.25 -23.30
N TYR A 90 -2.29 -4.07 -23.52
CA TYR A 90 -2.50 -3.10 -22.47
C TYR A 90 -3.80 -3.36 -21.70
N VAL A 91 -3.68 -3.31 -20.36
CA VAL A 91 -4.79 -3.50 -19.42
C VAL A 91 -4.88 -2.33 -18.45
N GLN A 92 -6.10 -1.91 -18.13
CA GLN A 92 -6.35 -0.98 -17.02
C GLN A 92 -6.53 -1.80 -15.76
N VAL A 93 -5.54 -1.71 -14.87
CA VAL A 93 -5.49 -2.46 -13.63
C VAL A 93 -6.26 -1.72 -12.53
N ALA A 94 -6.99 -2.44 -11.70
CA ALA A 94 -7.67 -1.88 -10.54
C ALA A 94 -7.52 -2.78 -9.30
N GLY A 95 -7.98 -2.28 -8.17
CA GLY A 95 -8.00 -3.02 -6.91
C GLY A 95 -9.07 -2.49 -5.97
N PRO A 96 -9.29 -3.14 -4.83
CA PRO A 96 -10.25 -2.71 -3.83
C PRO A 96 -9.87 -1.38 -3.18
N VAL A 97 -10.86 -0.67 -2.67
CA VAL A 97 -10.65 0.56 -1.89
C VAL A 97 -10.23 0.26 -0.45
N ILE A 98 -10.63 -0.91 0.06
CA ILE A 98 -10.44 -1.31 1.46
C ILE A 98 -9.21 -2.20 1.58
N ASN A 99 -8.28 -1.86 2.49
CA ASN A 99 -7.04 -2.61 2.70
C ASN A 99 -7.25 -4.11 3.01
N ALA A 100 -8.26 -4.42 3.83
CA ALA A 100 -8.59 -5.81 4.15
C ALA A 100 -9.02 -6.61 2.91
N GLU A 101 -9.74 -5.99 1.98
CA GLU A 101 -10.11 -6.62 0.71
C GLU A 101 -8.90 -6.76 -0.23
N GLN A 102 -7.95 -5.81 -0.19
CA GLN A 102 -6.71 -5.89 -0.95
C GLN A 102 -5.90 -7.13 -0.58
N LYS A 103 -5.74 -7.40 0.72
CA LYS A 103 -5.09 -8.60 1.22
C LYS A 103 -5.78 -9.89 0.74
N LEU A 104 -7.11 -9.91 0.81
CA LEU A 104 -7.90 -11.06 0.35
C LEU A 104 -7.79 -11.25 -1.18
N LEU A 105 -7.80 -10.17 -1.96
CA LEU A 105 -7.60 -10.23 -3.41
C LEU A 105 -6.23 -10.81 -3.75
N CYS A 106 -5.16 -10.35 -3.08
CA CYS A 106 -3.82 -10.91 -3.27
C CYS A 106 -3.79 -12.41 -2.96
N GLN A 107 -4.41 -12.83 -1.85
CA GLN A 107 -4.51 -14.24 -1.50
C GLN A 107 -5.31 -15.04 -2.55
N ASP A 108 -6.39 -14.48 -3.06
CA ASP A 108 -7.16 -15.09 -4.15
C ASP A 108 -6.28 -15.30 -5.39
N MET A 109 -5.49 -14.29 -5.80
CA MET A 109 -4.58 -14.39 -6.96
C MET A 109 -3.49 -15.43 -6.74
N LEU A 110 -2.88 -15.50 -5.55
CA LEU A 110 -1.91 -16.56 -5.20
C LEU A 110 -2.54 -17.96 -5.27
N ASN A 111 -3.77 -18.12 -4.82
CA ASN A 111 -4.51 -19.38 -4.89
C ASN A 111 -4.84 -19.79 -6.35
N GLU A 112 -4.97 -18.84 -7.26
CA GLU A 112 -5.17 -19.07 -8.70
C GLU A 112 -3.85 -19.32 -9.45
N GLY A 113 -2.73 -19.37 -8.73
CA GLY A 113 -1.46 -19.91 -9.22
C GLY A 113 -0.41 -18.88 -9.60
N CYS A 114 -0.51 -17.61 -9.21
CA CYS A 114 0.63 -16.72 -9.31
C CYS A 114 1.61 -16.93 -8.14
N ASP A 115 2.88 -16.68 -8.38
CA ASP A 115 3.96 -16.79 -7.38
C ASP A 115 4.12 -15.51 -6.58
N MET A 116 3.80 -14.37 -7.20
CA MET A 116 3.98 -13.04 -6.64
C MET A 116 2.85 -12.11 -7.09
N VAL A 117 2.40 -11.24 -6.20
CA VAL A 117 1.44 -10.18 -6.53
C VAL A 117 2.10 -8.81 -6.40
N LEU A 118 2.07 -8.03 -7.48
CA LEU A 118 2.50 -6.64 -7.49
C LEU A 118 1.28 -5.73 -7.31
N ILE A 119 1.35 -4.84 -6.34
CA ILE A 119 0.31 -3.84 -6.06
C ILE A 119 0.81 -2.47 -6.51
N ASP A 120 0.24 -1.90 -7.57
CA ASP A 120 0.54 -0.53 -7.97
C ASP A 120 -0.12 0.44 -6.97
N GLY A 121 0.72 1.13 -6.18
CA GLY A 121 0.27 1.99 -5.09
C GLY A 121 0.01 3.43 -5.51
N ALA A 122 -0.95 4.08 -4.85
CA ALA A 122 -1.17 5.52 -4.94
C ALA A 122 -0.18 6.30 -4.06
N ILE A 123 0.13 7.56 -4.44
CA ILE A 123 1.10 8.43 -3.74
C ILE A 123 0.68 8.72 -2.29
N ASP A 124 -0.61 8.79 -2.03
CA ASP A 124 -1.24 9.26 -0.80
C ASP A 124 -1.80 8.15 0.10
N ARG A 125 -1.79 6.88 -0.35
CA ARG A 125 -2.27 5.72 0.41
C ARG A 125 -1.13 4.90 1.01
N LYS A 126 -0.37 5.51 1.91
CA LYS A 126 0.78 4.87 2.59
C LYS A 126 0.36 3.65 3.45
N THR A 127 -0.89 3.59 3.87
CA THR A 127 -1.42 2.49 4.71
C THR A 127 -1.51 1.15 4.00
N ILE A 128 -1.49 1.11 2.66
CA ILE A 128 -1.50 -0.16 1.89
C ILE A 128 -0.13 -0.81 1.89
N ALA A 129 0.93 -0.02 2.04
CA ALA A 129 2.29 -0.50 2.24
C ALA A 129 2.53 -0.94 3.71
N SER A 130 1.51 -1.49 4.35
CA SER A 130 1.62 -2.06 5.69
C SER A 130 2.17 -3.49 5.62
N PRO A 131 2.98 -3.93 6.59
CA PRO A 131 3.40 -5.34 6.72
C PRO A 131 2.24 -6.33 6.75
N ASP A 132 1.05 -5.89 7.16
CA ASP A 132 -0.17 -6.69 7.13
C ASP A 132 -0.66 -7.04 5.72
N THR A 133 -0.26 -6.28 4.71
CA THR A 133 -0.75 -6.43 3.33
C THR A 133 0.36 -6.80 2.34
N SER A 134 1.60 -6.39 2.60
CA SER A 134 2.73 -6.54 1.68
C SER A 134 3.96 -7.05 2.39
N ASP A 135 4.63 -8.05 1.83
CA ASP A 135 5.88 -8.60 2.35
C ASP A 135 7.09 -7.67 2.06
N ALA A 136 6.99 -6.86 1.00
CA ALA A 136 8.02 -5.91 0.60
C ALA A 136 7.43 -4.65 -0.04
N ILE A 137 8.17 -3.56 0.01
CA ILE A 137 7.77 -2.26 -0.53
C ILE A 137 8.89 -1.70 -1.40
N ILE A 138 8.51 -1.22 -2.59
CA ILE A 138 9.40 -0.45 -3.45
C ILE A 138 8.95 1.01 -3.45
N LEU A 139 9.77 1.86 -2.86
CA LEU A 139 9.53 3.30 -2.78
C LEU A 139 10.15 4.01 -3.99
N ALA A 140 9.29 4.49 -4.90
CA ALA A 140 9.73 5.32 -6.01
C ALA A 140 9.70 6.81 -5.63
N THR A 141 10.81 7.50 -5.75
CA THR A 141 10.96 8.93 -5.46
C THR A 141 11.47 9.72 -6.65
N GLY A 142 11.38 11.04 -6.60
CA GLY A 142 11.90 11.91 -7.66
C GLY A 142 11.41 13.35 -7.58
N ALA A 143 11.69 14.13 -8.65
CA ALA A 143 11.41 15.55 -8.74
C ALA A 143 9.92 15.94 -8.64
N VAL A 144 9.01 14.97 -8.66
CA VAL A 144 7.56 15.19 -8.41
C VAL A 144 7.31 15.70 -6.98
N ILE A 145 8.15 15.31 -6.01
CA ILE A 145 8.07 15.75 -4.62
C ILE A 145 8.49 17.23 -4.51
N SER A 146 9.61 17.59 -5.11
CA SER A 146 10.13 18.95 -5.10
C SER A 146 11.13 19.17 -6.23
N ARG A 147 11.24 20.42 -6.73
CA ARG A 147 12.33 20.83 -7.63
C ARG A 147 13.67 20.98 -6.89
N LYS A 148 13.68 21.03 -5.57
CA LYS A 148 14.88 21.12 -4.73
C LYS A 148 15.30 19.72 -4.32
N MET A 149 16.47 19.26 -4.77
CA MET A 149 16.98 17.92 -4.49
C MET A 149 17.07 17.62 -2.99
N ASN A 150 17.57 18.57 -2.17
CA ASN A 150 17.66 18.37 -0.73
C ASN A 150 16.30 18.05 -0.09
N LYS A 151 15.23 18.74 -0.54
CA LYS A 151 13.89 18.47 -0.05
C LYS A 151 13.39 17.08 -0.48
N VAL A 152 13.72 16.63 -1.69
CA VAL A 152 13.39 15.26 -2.13
C VAL A 152 14.10 14.23 -1.24
N VAL A 153 15.37 14.47 -0.93
CA VAL A 153 16.16 13.58 -0.07
C VAL A 153 15.59 13.55 1.36
N GLU A 154 15.29 14.70 1.95
CA GLU A 154 14.71 14.79 3.31
C GLU A 154 13.37 14.06 3.41
N GLU A 155 12.43 14.32 2.50
CA GLU A 155 11.11 13.67 2.47
C GLU A 155 11.22 12.16 2.23
N THR A 156 12.13 11.76 1.34
CA THR A 156 12.35 10.33 1.07
C THR A 156 12.96 9.63 2.27
N ALA A 157 14.01 10.21 2.87
CA ALA A 157 14.64 9.66 4.06
C ALA A 157 13.66 9.54 5.24
N HIS A 158 12.80 10.55 5.42
CA HIS A 158 11.75 10.48 6.43
C HIS A 158 10.82 9.27 6.23
N VAL A 159 10.36 9.03 4.99
CA VAL A 159 9.51 7.87 4.70
C VAL A 159 10.26 6.55 4.90
N VAL A 160 11.51 6.46 4.44
CA VAL A 160 12.34 5.25 4.64
C VAL A 160 12.53 4.97 6.13
N ASN A 161 12.85 6.00 6.92
CA ASN A 161 13.01 5.84 8.37
C ASN A 161 11.73 5.33 9.06
N LEU A 162 10.55 5.82 8.63
CA LEU A 162 9.27 5.32 9.16
C LEU A 162 9.03 3.83 8.84
N TYR A 163 9.40 3.39 7.63
CA TYR A 163 9.27 1.98 7.24
C TYR A 163 10.38 1.07 7.78
N SER A 164 11.46 1.66 8.33
CA SER A 164 12.58 0.93 8.91
C SER A 164 12.53 0.90 10.45
N ILE A 165 11.41 1.31 11.05
CA ILE A 165 11.22 1.20 12.49
C ILE A 165 11.11 -0.28 12.85
N ASP A 166 11.96 -0.72 13.80
CA ASP A 166 11.95 -2.09 14.29
C ASP A 166 10.63 -2.44 14.96
N GLU A 167 10.21 -3.70 14.82
CA GLU A 167 9.09 -4.23 15.61
C GLU A 167 9.44 -4.20 17.09
N LEU A 168 8.46 -3.85 17.92
CA LEU A 168 8.62 -3.90 19.36
C LEU A 168 8.73 -5.37 19.81
N GLU A 169 9.87 -5.76 20.37
CA GLU A 169 10.07 -7.11 20.89
C GLU A 169 9.08 -7.44 22.01
N ASP A 170 8.70 -8.72 22.10
CA ASP A 170 7.82 -9.22 23.18
C ASP A 170 8.43 -8.98 24.55
N GLY A 171 7.72 -8.28 25.41
CA GLY A 171 8.18 -7.98 26.76
C GLY A 171 7.19 -7.13 27.56
N ILE A 172 7.69 -6.47 28.61
CA ILE A 172 6.96 -5.60 29.55
C ILE A 172 6.01 -4.61 28.85
N TYR A 173 6.31 -4.25 27.62
CA TYR A 173 5.60 -3.25 26.83
C TYR A 173 4.35 -3.78 26.16
N ARG A 174 4.29 -5.05 25.82
CA ARG A 174 3.08 -5.66 25.24
C ARG A 174 1.94 -5.63 26.25
N ASP A 175 2.23 -5.89 27.52
CA ASP A 175 1.25 -5.81 28.60
C ASP A 175 0.78 -4.37 28.83
N ALA A 176 1.67 -3.39 28.71
CA ALA A 176 1.32 -1.99 28.78
C ALA A 176 0.45 -1.56 27.57
N ILE A 177 0.81 -1.97 26.34
CA ILE A 177 0.04 -1.74 25.14
C ILE A 177 -1.35 -2.35 25.29
N GLU A 178 -1.46 -3.62 25.67
CA GLU A 178 -2.74 -4.29 25.88
C GLU A 178 -3.60 -3.61 26.95
N SER A 179 -2.98 -3.07 27.99
CA SER A 179 -3.68 -2.36 29.07
C SER A 179 -4.20 -0.99 28.64
N TYR A 180 -3.52 -0.33 27.68
CA TYR A 180 -3.82 1.06 27.30
C TYR A 180 -4.34 1.23 25.87
N LYS A 181 -4.38 0.19 25.05
CA LYS A 181 -4.81 0.25 23.63
C LYS A 181 -6.25 0.79 23.41
N HIS A 182 -7.07 0.80 24.44
CA HIS A 182 -8.43 1.32 24.41
C HIS A 182 -8.56 2.74 24.99
N GLU A 183 -7.44 3.30 25.46
CA GLU A 183 -7.42 4.67 25.93
C GLU A 183 -7.02 5.59 24.78
N ASP A 184 -7.94 6.41 24.29
CA ASP A 184 -7.70 7.45 23.27
C ASP A 184 -6.83 8.58 23.86
N LYS A 185 -5.65 8.25 24.39
CA LYS A 185 -4.73 9.19 25.06
C LYS A 185 -3.29 8.97 24.60
N ILE A 186 -2.62 10.07 24.34
CA ILE A 186 -1.17 10.07 24.16
C ILE A 186 -0.53 9.95 25.52
N MET A 187 0.47 9.07 25.65
CA MET A 187 1.14 8.85 26.92
C MET A 187 2.62 8.55 26.74
N THR A 188 3.40 8.85 27.77
CA THR A 188 4.80 8.44 27.89
C THR A 188 4.94 7.38 28.97
N ILE A 189 5.86 6.42 28.77
CA ILE A 189 6.20 5.38 29.76
C ILE A 189 7.69 5.49 30.06
N SER A 190 8.00 5.58 31.36
CA SER A 190 9.39 5.60 31.82
C SER A 190 10.00 4.20 31.90
N LYS A 191 11.32 4.10 32.01
CA LYS A 191 12.07 2.86 32.26
C LYS A 191 11.63 2.11 33.53
N SER A 192 11.02 2.82 34.48
CA SER A 192 10.43 2.21 35.66
C SER A 192 9.02 1.68 35.48
N GLY A 193 8.40 1.89 34.30
CA GLY A 193 7.02 1.53 34.03
C GLY A 193 5.99 2.57 34.49
N GLU A 194 6.43 3.77 34.90
CA GLU A 194 5.52 4.86 35.25
C GLU A 194 4.88 5.44 33.98
N VAL A 195 3.55 5.60 34.00
CA VAL A 195 2.77 6.07 32.86
C VAL A 195 2.28 7.49 33.12
N LYS A 196 2.63 8.40 32.21
CA LYS A 196 2.18 9.80 32.22
C LYS A 196 1.29 10.05 31.02
N LYS A 197 0.00 10.30 31.26
CA LYS A 197 -0.97 10.62 30.20
C LYS A 197 -0.89 12.10 29.86
N LEU A 198 -0.83 12.42 28.58
CA LEU A 198 -0.83 13.78 28.07
C LEU A 198 -2.27 14.22 27.76
N ASP A 199 -2.60 15.46 28.11
CA ASP A 199 -3.91 16.02 27.79
C ASP A 199 -3.94 16.58 26.37
N LEU A 200 -3.86 15.65 25.40
CA LEU A 200 -3.86 15.90 23.97
C LEU A 200 -5.00 15.11 23.33
N LEU A 201 -5.78 15.77 22.48
CA LEU A 201 -6.91 15.14 21.79
C LEU A 201 -6.49 14.26 20.59
N THR A 202 -5.32 14.54 20.00
CA THR A 202 -4.79 13.83 18.83
C THR A 202 -3.29 14.03 18.74
N GLY A 203 -2.58 13.05 18.17
CA GLY A 203 -1.16 13.15 17.80
C GLY A 203 -0.91 14.11 16.63
N LEU A 204 -1.93 14.43 15.85
CA LEU A 204 -1.80 15.30 14.70
C LEU A 204 -1.47 16.75 15.14
N GLY A 205 -0.27 17.23 14.78
CA GLY A 205 0.21 18.56 15.20
C GLY A 205 0.72 18.64 16.63
N ALA A 206 0.75 17.53 17.38
CA ALA A 206 1.16 17.48 18.79
C ALA A 206 2.67 17.26 19.01
N ALA A 207 3.47 17.12 17.95
CA ALA A 207 4.88 16.75 18.02
C ALA A 207 5.68 17.56 19.06
N ARG A 208 5.49 18.89 19.12
CA ARG A 208 6.18 19.74 20.09
C ARG A 208 5.78 19.42 21.54
N HIS A 209 4.50 19.18 21.81
CA HIS A 209 4.02 18.87 23.15
C HIS A 209 4.48 17.49 23.61
N ILE A 210 4.59 16.55 22.66
CA ILE A 210 5.12 15.22 22.91
C ILE A 210 6.62 15.32 23.23
N ASP A 211 7.37 16.07 22.44
CA ASP A 211 8.81 16.31 22.63
C ASP A 211 9.10 16.97 23.99
N GLU A 212 8.30 17.97 24.38
CA GLU A 212 8.39 18.63 25.70
C GLU A 212 8.02 17.69 26.88
N ALA A 213 7.31 16.60 26.62
CA ALA A 213 6.90 15.62 27.63
C ALA A 213 7.89 14.44 27.78
N ILE A 214 8.84 14.30 26.85
CA ILE A 214 9.90 13.29 26.89
C ILE A 214 10.95 13.72 27.95
N GLU A 215 11.18 12.86 28.91
CA GLU A 215 12.17 13.02 30.01
C GLU A 215 13.35 12.05 29.79
N GLU A 216 14.47 12.20 30.51
CA GLU A 216 15.66 11.35 30.32
C GLU A 216 15.41 9.84 30.57
N ASP A 217 14.42 9.54 31.38
CA ASP A 217 14.00 8.17 31.70
C ASP A 217 12.79 7.68 30.87
N THR A 218 12.29 8.50 29.97
CA THR A 218 11.23 8.08 29.03
C THR A 218 11.76 6.99 28.11
N GLU A 219 11.06 5.88 28.03
CA GLU A 219 11.43 4.74 27.19
C GLU A 219 10.48 4.60 25.98
N PHE A 220 9.19 4.87 26.16
CA PHE A 220 8.18 4.80 25.11
C PHE A 220 7.25 6.01 25.09
N VAL A 221 6.78 6.29 23.87
CA VAL A 221 5.70 7.23 23.63
C VAL A 221 4.60 6.49 22.85
N PHE A 222 3.39 6.52 23.40
CA PHE A 222 2.19 6.05 22.72
C PHE A 222 1.46 7.23 22.09
N ILE A 223 1.06 7.07 20.82
CA ILE A 223 0.38 8.11 20.05
C ILE A 223 -0.90 7.54 19.43
#